data_3b6bfde2dea9ca3ff41154f56838e8d4
#
_entry.id   3b6bfde2dea9ca3ff41154f56838e8d4
#
_cell.length_a   1.000
_cell.length_b   1.000
_cell.length_c   1.000
_cell.angle_alpha   90.00
_cell.angle_beta   90.00
_cell.angle_gamma   90.00
#
_symmetry.space_group_name_H-M   'P 1'
#
loop_
_entity.id
_entity.type
_entity.pdbx_description
1 polymer ?
#
loop_
_entity_poly.entity_id
_entity_poly.type
_entity_poly.pdbx_seq_one_letter_code
_entity_poly.pdbx_strand_id
1 'polypeptide(L)'
;MTHASLPVPPQLRPSLFQARLWCKRLLIGIGLAGLLSCDDARRAAGQDANPSKGKEEKGKDQSTIDPELLRRDGAARLQYEAMEKSFAPWGHWGNRPSGYNAWTNHSNRLIPVYAFGGSLHPFQGENSLYRSREKIEAIYGQLPDETLNPNAEYLDQTDLFQMQKRAIEGGKKYLFLIVFDGMDWQTTWAAATYAAGSVRYREGRGTGLAFQDYRGTSTEFGYMVTSPYSDDCDVDPDAQQIKTPWKLRGGYAPRLGGQFPWDTPADPDYLIGRSKSQPHAYTDSSSSATSMTAGIKTFNGSINVTHDLRQVETIAHWAQAQRQMKVGVVSSVPISHATPASAYAHNVSRDDYQDLSRDLLGLPSIAHRQNPLPGMDVVLGAGWGATTDRDPGQGANFEPGNKYLADSDLQRVSLEQGGKYRVVQRTAGEPAVPLLEDAVRRSIDEDSRLLGYFGTSFGHLPFQTANGDYQPVRDVKEKTEKYTPADLAENPTLADMTRSAIQRMENSPQGFWLLIEPGDVDWANHSNNLDNSIGA
;
A
#
# COMPACT_ATOMS: atom_id res chain seq x y z
N MET A 1 -8.18 11.73 -48.73
CA MET A 1 -7.66 12.88 -47.95
C MET A 1 -6.78 12.31 -46.87
N THR A 2 -5.54 12.64 -46.93
CA THR A 2 -4.40 11.98 -46.29
C THR A 2 -4.32 12.24 -44.79
N HIS A 3 -4.28 11.20 -44.00
CA HIS A 3 -3.93 11.26 -42.58
C HIS A 3 -2.43 11.46 -42.41
N ALA A 4 -2.03 12.59 -41.85
CA ALA A 4 -0.66 12.84 -41.44
C ALA A 4 -0.46 12.31 -40.00
N SER A 5 0.40 11.31 -39.83
CA SER A 5 0.89 10.81 -38.56
C SER A 5 1.95 11.78 -38.01
N LEU A 6 1.76 12.22 -36.78
CA LEU A 6 2.74 12.97 -36.01
C LEU A 6 3.86 12.04 -35.50
N PRO A 7 5.12 12.46 -35.49
CA PRO A 7 6.22 11.65 -35.02
C PRO A 7 6.29 11.61 -33.47
N VAL A 8 6.54 10.44 -32.93
CA VAL A 8 6.86 10.19 -31.51
C VAL A 8 8.28 10.73 -31.23
N PRO A 9 8.50 11.52 -30.18
CA PRO A 9 9.84 11.98 -29.84
C PRO A 9 10.70 10.83 -29.28
N PRO A 10 12.01 10.82 -29.54
CA PRO A 10 12.91 9.77 -29.08
C PRO A 10 13.08 9.81 -27.56
N GLN A 11 13.00 8.65 -26.93
CA GLN A 11 13.33 8.45 -25.53
C GLN A 11 14.83 8.77 -25.33
N LEU A 12 15.11 9.82 -24.57
CA LEU A 12 16.45 10.13 -24.08
C LEU A 12 16.79 9.15 -22.93
N ARG A 13 17.63 8.17 -23.22
CA ARG A 13 18.30 7.39 -22.18
C ARG A 13 19.39 8.27 -21.55
N PRO A 14 19.42 8.50 -20.23
CA PRO A 14 20.54 9.17 -19.59
C PRO A 14 21.81 8.33 -19.75
N SER A 15 22.92 8.95 -20.11
CA SER A 15 24.20 8.25 -20.21
C SER A 15 24.71 7.92 -18.80
N LEU A 16 25.15 6.69 -18.60
CA LEU A 16 25.73 6.11 -17.37
C LEU A 16 26.86 6.96 -16.72
N PHE A 17 27.34 7.97 -17.39
CA PHE A 17 28.44 8.80 -16.93
C PHE A 17 28.02 9.91 -15.94
N GLN A 18 26.78 10.35 -15.96
CA GLN A 18 26.29 11.42 -15.07
C GLN A 18 25.88 10.91 -13.68
N ALA A 19 25.48 9.65 -13.56
CA ALA A 19 25.08 9.05 -12.29
C ALA A 19 26.23 8.97 -11.25
N ARG A 20 27.48 8.87 -11.72
CA ARG A 20 28.65 8.72 -10.83
C ARG A 20 29.02 9.95 -9.99
N LEU A 21 28.67 11.15 -10.43
CA LEU A 21 29.03 12.38 -9.70
C LEU A 21 28.04 12.75 -8.59
N TRP A 22 26.93 12.06 -8.54
CA TRP A 22 25.74 12.49 -7.81
C TRP A 22 25.65 11.98 -6.37
N CYS A 23 26.07 10.75 -6.11
CA CYS A 23 26.05 10.16 -4.77
C CYS A 23 26.80 10.99 -3.71
N LYS A 24 27.74 11.84 -4.12
CA LYS A 24 28.48 12.68 -3.16
C LYS A 24 27.76 13.96 -2.71
N ARG A 25 26.72 14.40 -3.43
CA ARG A 25 26.01 15.67 -3.11
C ARG A 25 24.63 15.48 -2.50
N LEU A 26 24.03 14.29 -2.63
CA LEU A 26 22.68 13.99 -2.12
C LEU A 26 22.62 13.84 -0.60
N LEU A 27 23.76 13.60 0.03
CA LEU A 27 23.87 13.19 1.43
C LEU A 27 23.71 14.29 2.48
N ILE A 28 23.59 15.54 2.09
CA ILE A 28 23.58 16.67 3.06
C ILE A 28 22.17 17.19 3.37
N GLY A 29 21.13 16.58 2.84
CA GLY A 29 19.79 17.16 3.01
C GLY A 29 18.62 16.20 3.12
N ILE A 30 18.83 14.90 3.04
CA ILE A 30 17.73 13.95 3.13
C ILE A 30 17.66 13.39 4.54
N GLY A 31 16.95 14.07 5.40
CA GLY A 31 16.37 13.43 6.58
C GLY A 31 15.36 12.39 6.07
N LEU A 32 15.81 11.14 5.88
CA LEU A 32 14.93 10.03 5.60
C LEU A 32 14.05 9.81 6.82
N ALA A 33 12.85 10.27 6.71
CA ALA A 33 11.82 9.98 7.66
C ALA A 33 10.57 9.60 6.85
N GLY A 34 10.60 8.47 6.19
CA GLY A 34 9.43 7.85 5.62
C GLY A 34 9.13 6.59 6.41
N LEU A 35 8.04 6.54 7.11
CA LEU A 35 7.72 5.38 7.95
C LEU A 35 6.23 5.21 8.00
N LEU A 36 5.74 4.14 7.42
CA LEU A 36 4.35 3.77 7.46
C LEU A 36 4.15 2.31 7.80
N SER A 37 3.00 1.99 8.29
CA SER A 37 2.70 0.86 9.10
C SER A 37 2.40 -0.44 8.37
N CYS A 38 2.87 -1.54 8.91
CA CYS A 38 2.26 -2.86 8.78
C CYS A 38 2.55 -3.72 10.00
N ASP A 39 1.53 -4.25 10.65
CA ASP A 39 1.67 -5.11 11.83
C ASP A 39 1.97 -6.58 11.51
N ASP A 40 2.00 -6.95 10.23
CA ASP A 40 2.18 -8.33 9.79
C ASP A 40 3.45 -9.01 10.33
N ALA A 41 4.50 -8.23 10.61
CA ALA A 41 5.76 -8.79 11.11
C ALA A 41 5.73 -9.21 12.59
N ARG A 42 4.77 -8.73 13.38
CA ARG A 42 4.71 -9.11 14.81
C ARG A 42 4.16 -10.51 15.06
N ARG A 43 3.27 -10.96 14.21
CA ARG A 43 2.62 -12.27 14.37
C ARG A 43 3.35 -13.39 13.63
N ALA A 44 4.07 -13.06 12.55
CA ALA A 44 4.96 -14.02 11.89
C ALA A 44 6.21 -14.37 12.72
N ALA A 45 6.58 -13.54 13.69
CA ALA A 45 7.57 -13.87 14.71
C ALA A 45 6.82 -14.42 15.92
N GLY A 46 6.62 -15.75 15.97
CA GLY A 46 5.89 -16.44 17.02
C GLY A 46 6.22 -15.91 18.42
N GLN A 47 5.21 -15.41 19.12
CA GLN A 47 5.28 -15.19 20.55
C GLN A 47 5.15 -16.55 21.25
N ASP A 48 6.26 -17.26 21.31
CA ASP A 48 6.48 -18.31 22.30
C ASP A 48 7.88 -18.09 22.88
N ALA A 49 7.95 -17.34 23.95
CA ALA A 49 9.14 -17.32 24.78
C ALA A 49 8.78 -17.09 26.23
N ASN A 50 8.50 -18.16 26.90
CA ASN A 50 8.73 -18.29 28.32
C ASN A 50 10.25 -18.40 28.54
N PRO A 51 10.90 -17.62 29.40
CA PRO A 51 12.35 -17.59 29.50
C PRO A 51 12.88 -18.77 30.31
N SER A 52 13.29 -19.84 29.67
CA SER A 52 14.22 -20.80 30.26
C SER A 52 15.59 -20.61 29.59
N LYS A 53 16.57 -20.39 30.48
CA LYS A 53 17.99 -20.18 30.17
C LYS A 53 18.55 -21.25 29.21
N GLY A 54 18.87 -20.88 27.99
CA GLY A 54 19.66 -21.68 27.06
C GLY A 54 20.64 -20.77 26.32
N LYS A 55 21.89 -21.18 26.28
CA LYS A 55 23.05 -20.48 25.74
C LYS A 55 22.81 -20.03 24.30
N GLU A 56 23.10 -18.74 24.02
CA GLU A 56 23.22 -18.18 22.69
C GLU A 56 24.31 -18.91 21.89
N GLU A 57 23.94 -19.69 20.90
CA GLU A 57 24.81 -19.96 19.76
C GLU A 57 24.55 -18.89 18.70
N LYS A 58 25.49 -17.96 18.60
CA LYS A 58 25.55 -17.00 17.51
C LYS A 58 25.91 -17.70 16.20
N GLY A 59 24.91 -18.21 15.50
CA GLY A 59 25.03 -18.55 14.09
C GLY A 59 24.97 -17.27 13.26
N LYS A 60 26.12 -16.74 12.87
CA LYS A 60 26.22 -15.68 11.85
C LYS A 60 25.87 -16.27 10.49
N ASP A 61 24.62 -16.16 10.10
CA ASP A 61 24.29 -16.25 8.67
C ASP A 61 24.53 -14.85 8.05
N GLN A 62 25.80 -14.59 7.71
CA GLN A 62 26.20 -13.46 6.89
C GLN A 62 25.79 -13.78 5.46
N SER A 63 24.59 -13.41 5.06
CA SER A 63 24.27 -13.24 3.64
C SER A 63 25.20 -12.13 3.11
N THR A 64 26.31 -12.54 2.52
CA THR A 64 27.27 -11.62 1.92
C THR A 64 26.61 -10.92 0.75
N ILE A 65 26.32 -9.64 0.90
CA ILE A 65 25.93 -8.78 -0.22
C ILE A 65 27.07 -8.78 -1.23
N ASP A 66 26.72 -8.82 -2.51
CA ASP A 66 27.69 -8.74 -3.60
C ASP A 66 28.54 -7.48 -3.45
N PRO A 67 29.87 -7.61 -3.24
CA PRO A 67 30.76 -6.45 -3.09
C PRO A 67 30.78 -5.55 -4.34
N GLU A 68 30.39 -6.07 -5.49
CA GLU A 68 30.32 -5.29 -6.71
C GLU A 68 29.12 -4.36 -6.74
N LEU A 69 27.99 -4.79 -6.18
CA LEU A 69 26.85 -3.93 -6.00
C LEU A 69 27.18 -2.73 -5.10
N LEU A 70 27.79 -2.98 -3.93
CA LEU A 70 28.17 -1.91 -3.00
C LEU A 70 29.16 -0.91 -3.62
N ARG A 71 29.86 -1.31 -4.69
CA ARG A 71 30.71 -0.42 -5.47
C ARG A 71 29.95 0.40 -6.49
N ARG A 72 28.88 -0.14 -7.05
CA ARG A 72 28.08 0.50 -8.11
C ARG A 72 27.03 1.46 -7.56
N ASP A 73 26.42 1.10 -6.44
CA ASP A 73 25.32 1.84 -5.84
C ASP A 73 25.73 2.47 -4.50
N GLY A 74 25.85 3.79 -4.51
CA GLY A 74 26.23 4.54 -3.31
C GLY A 74 25.12 4.61 -2.26
N ALA A 75 23.85 4.59 -2.65
CA ALA A 75 22.73 4.60 -1.72
C ALA A 75 22.60 3.24 -1.03
N ALA A 76 22.64 2.14 -1.78
CA ALA A 76 22.63 0.79 -1.22
C ALA A 76 23.82 0.55 -0.28
N ARG A 77 25.01 1.05 -0.64
CA ARG A 77 26.18 0.95 0.23
C ARG A 77 25.99 1.67 1.56
N LEU A 78 25.51 2.91 1.54
CA LEU A 78 25.30 3.70 2.76
C LEU A 78 24.21 3.08 3.64
N GLN A 79 23.16 2.60 3.03
CA GLN A 79 22.11 1.87 3.72
C GLN A 79 22.65 0.60 4.38
N TYR A 80 23.45 -0.18 3.65
CA TYR A 80 24.08 -1.38 4.18
C TYR A 80 25.03 -1.08 5.34
N GLU A 81 25.90 -0.06 5.21
CA GLU A 81 26.79 0.37 6.29
C GLU A 81 26.03 0.81 7.55
N ALA A 82 24.89 1.49 7.38
CA ALA A 82 24.05 1.90 8.50
C ALA A 82 23.41 0.69 9.21
N MET A 83 22.97 -0.31 8.44
CA MET A 83 22.39 -1.54 8.99
C MET A 83 23.43 -2.37 9.74
N GLU A 84 24.63 -2.55 9.19
CA GLU A 84 25.74 -3.25 9.85
C GLU A 84 26.12 -2.60 11.19
N LYS A 85 26.10 -1.28 11.24
CA LYS A 85 26.42 -0.51 12.45
C LYS A 85 25.21 -0.35 13.38
N SER A 86 23.99 -0.74 12.94
CA SER A 86 22.73 -0.41 13.62
C SER A 86 22.63 1.09 13.96
N PHE A 87 23.21 1.92 13.12
CA PHE A 87 23.28 3.37 13.30
C PHE A 87 23.50 4.07 11.96
N ALA A 88 22.66 5.07 11.66
CA ALA A 88 22.86 5.98 10.55
C ALA A 88 23.32 7.36 11.08
N PRO A 89 24.46 7.92 10.59
CA PRO A 89 24.94 9.22 11.03
C PRO A 89 24.15 10.40 10.43
N TRP A 90 23.11 10.12 9.66
CA TRP A 90 22.20 11.09 9.04
C TRP A 90 20.76 10.69 9.34
N GLY A 91 19.87 11.66 9.31
CA GLY A 91 18.44 11.45 9.55
C GLY A 91 18.09 11.26 11.03
N HIS A 92 16.81 11.00 11.27
CA HIS A 92 16.23 10.79 12.59
C HIS A 92 15.59 9.39 12.65
N TRP A 93 15.98 8.61 13.66
CA TRP A 93 15.52 7.22 13.86
C TRP A 93 14.63 7.08 15.10
N GLY A 94 14.02 8.18 15.53
CA GLY A 94 13.28 8.25 16.76
C GLY A 94 14.18 8.05 17.99
N ASN A 95 13.60 7.59 19.07
CA ASN A 95 14.32 7.28 20.29
C ASN A 95 15.05 5.91 20.27
N ARG A 96 15.12 5.26 19.12
CA ARG A 96 15.82 3.98 18.90
C ARG A 96 16.76 4.07 17.70
N PRO A 97 17.93 4.70 17.83
CA PRO A 97 18.90 4.77 16.74
C PRO A 97 19.31 3.39 16.17
N SER A 98 19.26 2.34 17.02
CA SER A 98 19.50 0.95 16.60
C SER A 98 18.36 0.31 15.82
N GLY A 99 17.21 0.94 15.75
CA GLY A 99 16.04 0.45 15.03
C GLY A 99 16.02 0.89 13.57
N TYR A 100 17.15 0.80 12.87
CA TYR A 100 17.28 1.24 11.49
C TYR A 100 16.31 0.52 10.54
N ASN A 101 16.09 -0.76 10.76
CA ASN A 101 15.15 -1.56 10.01
C ASN A 101 14.13 -2.13 10.99
N ALA A 102 12.97 -1.53 11.09
CA ALA A 102 11.99 -1.92 12.09
C ALA A 102 10.55 -1.66 11.63
N TRP A 103 9.78 -2.72 11.53
CA TRP A 103 8.34 -2.68 11.32
C TRP A 103 7.56 -1.97 12.43
N THR A 104 8.21 -1.60 13.51
CA THR A 104 7.60 -0.83 14.60
C THR A 104 7.64 0.67 14.37
N ASN A 105 8.26 1.12 13.29
CA ASN A 105 8.33 2.53 12.94
C ASN A 105 7.11 2.90 12.10
N HIS A 106 6.11 3.45 12.74
CA HIS A 106 4.91 3.96 12.10
C HIS A 106 4.90 5.48 12.16
N SER A 107 4.19 6.10 11.26
CA SER A 107 4.21 7.55 11.11
C SER A 107 2.85 8.18 11.40
N ASN A 108 2.87 9.36 12.00
CA ASN A 108 1.72 10.25 12.11
C ASN A 108 2.07 11.59 11.45
N ARG A 109 1.86 11.68 10.14
CA ARG A 109 2.16 12.87 9.34
C ARG A 109 1.08 13.15 8.31
N LEU A 110 1.14 14.32 7.71
CA LEU A 110 0.29 14.69 6.58
C LEU A 110 0.80 14.02 5.31
N ILE A 111 -0.09 13.35 4.58
CA ILE A 111 0.23 12.58 3.38
C ILE A 111 -0.26 13.31 2.12
N PRO A 112 0.54 13.39 1.04
CA PRO A 112 0.15 14.09 -0.18
C PRO A 112 -1.02 13.41 -0.88
N VAL A 113 -1.88 14.23 -1.48
CA VAL A 113 -3.00 13.81 -2.32
C VAL A 113 -2.93 14.53 -3.66
N TYR A 114 -3.06 13.78 -4.73
CA TYR A 114 -3.11 14.28 -6.11
C TYR A 114 -4.46 13.89 -6.73
N ALA A 115 -5.30 14.88 -7.05
CA ALA A 115 -6.58 14.66 -7.71
C ALA A 115 -6.52 15.03 -9.19
N PHE A 116 -7.03 14.15 -10.04
CA PHE A 116 -7.04 14.30 -11.50
C PHE A 116 -8.49 14.23 -11.99
N GLY A 117 -8.98 15.34 -12.56
CA GLY A 117 -10.38 15.44 -13.00
C GLY A 117 -11.43 15.49 -11.89
N GLY A 118 -10.97 15.65 -10.64
CA GLY A 118 -11.76 15.85 -9.45
C GLY A 118 -11.35 17.15 -8.73
N SER A 119 -12.06 17.54 -7.66
CA SER A 119 -11.72 18.71 -6.86
C SER A 119 -11.56 18.34 -5.38
N LEU A 120 -10.49 18.83 -4.77
CA LEU A 120 -10.22 18.77 -3.33
C LEU A 120 -10.81 19.97 -2.58
N HIS A 121 -11.17 21.03 -3.30
CA HIS A 121 -11.69 22.27 -2.69
C HIS A 121 -12.83 22.06 -1.68
N PRO A 122 -13.80 21.14 -1.90
CA PRO A 122 -14.88 20.93 -0.93
C PRO A 122 -14.44 20.33 0.42
N PHE A 123 -13.17 19.90 0.54
CA PHE A 123 -12.67 19.13 1.68
C PHE A 123 -11.44 19.75 2.37
N GLN A 124 -10.77 20.71 1.73
CA GLN A 124 -9.55 21.34 2.23
C GLN A 124 -9.73 22.86 2.44
N GLY A 125 -8.73 23.51 3.01
CA GLY A 125 -8.77 24.93 3.29
C GLY A 125 -9.91 25.28 4.25
N GLU A 126 -10.73 26.26 3.91
CA GLU A 126 -11.87 26.68 4.74
C GLU A 126 -12.91 25.57 4.96
N ASN A 127 -12.93 24.56 4.09
CA ASN A 127 -13.85 23.42 4.16
C ASN A 127 -13.30 22.26 4.97
N SER A 128 -12.04 22.31 5.42
CA SER A 128 -11.41 21.25 6.20
C SER A 128 -12.27 20.87 7.41
N LEU A 129 -12.50 19.58 7.59
CA LEU A 129 -13.23 19.09 8.76
C LEU A 129 -12.49 19.39 10.07
N TYR A 130 -11.16 19.55 10.01
CA TYR A 130 -10.32 19.85 11.17
C TYR A 130 -10.48 21.29 11.71
N ARG A 131 -11.24 22.15 11.03
CA ARG A 131 -11.68 23.46 11.52
C ARG A 131 -12.97 23.39 12.36
N SER A 132 -13.64 22.22 12.45
CA SER A 132 -14.89 22.04 13.16
C SER A 132 -14.79 20.94 14.22
N ARG A 133 -14.98 21.32 15.50
CA ARG A 133 -15.09 20.37 16.61
C ARG A 133 -16.11 19.27 16.32
N GLU A 134 -17.32 19.67 15.88
CA GLU A 134 -18.41 18.75 15.59
C GLU A 134 -18.03 17.70 14.54
N LYS A 135 -17.37 18.11 13.44
CA LYS A 135 -16.94 17.18 12.39
C LYS A 135 -15.84 16.23 12.86
N ILE A 136 -14.89 16.72 13.67
CA ILE A 136 -13.84 15.88 14.27
C ILE A 136 -14.48 14.86 15.22
N GLU A 137 -15.37 15.29 16.11
CA GLU A 137 -16.08 14.41 17.04
C GLU A 137 -16.94 13.37 16.30
N ALA A 138 -17.51 13.73 15.15
CA ALA A 138 -18.28 12.79 14.32
C ALA A 138 -17.43 11.62 13.78
N ILE A 139 -16.16 11.84 13.40
CA ILE A 139 -15.30 10.79 12.87
C ILE A 139 -14.50 10.02 13.94
N TYR A 140 -14.14 10.67 15.05
CA TYR A 140 -13.33 10.06 16.13
C TYR A 140 -14.14 9.70 17.38
N GLY A 141 -15.43 10.04 17.44
CA GLY A 141 -16.26 9.85 18.62
C GLY A 141 -15.90 10.75 19.82
N GLN A 142 -14.87 11.58 19.66
CA GLN A 142 -14.39 12.58 20.63
C GLN A 142 -13.52 13.61 19.89
N LEU A 143 -13.15 14.69 20.57
CA LEU A 143 -12.11 15.61 20.09
C LEU A 143 -10.74 15.14 20.62
N PRO A 144 -9.85 14.55 19.78
CA PRO A 144 -8.51 14.25 20.23
C PRO A 144 -7.73 15.53 20.54
N ASP A 145 -6.78 15.43 21.47
CA ASP A 145 -5.98 16.57 21.92
C ASP A 145 -5.28 17.27 20.76
N GLU A 146 -5.28 18.60 20.79
CA GLU A 146 -4.62 19.49 19.81
C GLU A 146 -5.02 19.28 18.34
N THR A 147 -6.08 18.52 18.06
CA THR A 147 -6.51 18.18 16.68
C THR A 147 -7.34 19.31 16.04
N LEU A 148 -8.09 20.10 16.83
CA LEU A 148 -8.85 21.23 16.31
C LEU A 148 -7.90 22.35 15.88
N ASN A 149 -7.92 22.67 14.57
CA ASN A 149 -7.06 23.70 13.99
C ASN A 149 -7.86 24.67 13.11
N PRO A 150 -8.13 25.89 13.58
CA PRO A 150 -8.86 26.91 12.80
C PRO A 150 -8.18 27.27 11.45
N ASN A 151 -6.88 26.97 11.32
CA ASN A 151 -6.09 27.25 10.13
C ASN A 151 -5.76 25.97 9.33
N ALA A 152 -6.47 24.88 9.55
CA ALA A 152 -6.23 23.64 8.81
C ALA A 152 -6.44 23.84 7.31
N GLU A 153 -5.43 23.51 6.52
CA GLU A 153 -5.48 23.48 5.06
C GLU A 153 -5.68 22.06 4.52
N TYR A 154 -5.48 21.05 5.36
CA TYR A 154 -5.53 19.64 5.04
C TYR A 154 -6.94 19.07 5.13
N LEU A 155 -7.16 18.02 4.33
CA LEU A 155 -8.36 17.20 4.37
C LEU A 155 -8.15 15.96 5.27
N ASP A 156 -9.18 15.18 5.45
CA ASP A 156 -9.09 13.85 6.05
C ASP A 156 -9.11 12.76 4.99
N GLN A 157 -8.52 11.64 5.31
CA GLN A 157 -8.49 10.49 4.41
C GLN A 157 -9.90 9.96 4.09
N THR A 158 -10.87 10.11 4.99
CA THR A 158 -12.28 9.76 4.77
C THR A 158 -12.95 10.62 3.70
N ASP A 159 -12.45 11.83 3.45
CA ASP A 159 -12.98 12.71 2.41
C ASP A 159 -12.79 12.12 1.00
N LEU A 160 -11.79 11.24 0.82
CA LEU A 160 -11.56 10.56 -0.45
C LEU A 160 -12.72 9.65 -0.86
N PHE A 161 -13.39 9.01 0.10
CA PHE A 161 -14.62 8.28 -0.19
C PHE A 161 -15.71 9.21 -0.75
N GLN A 162 -15.93 10.35 -0.12
CA GLN A 162 -16.93 11.32 -0.56
C GLN A 162 -16.57 11.92 -1.92
N MET A 163 -15.29 12.17 -2.18
CA MET A 163 -14.82 12.64 -3.48
C MET A 163 -15.11 11.64 -4.59
N GLN A 164 -14.82 10.35 -4.37
CA GLN A 164 -15.10 9.28 -5.32
C GLN A 164 -16.61 9.15 -5.59
N LYS A 165 -17.41 9.14 -4.52
CA LYS A 165 -18.87 9.08 -4.64
C LYS A 165 -19.43 10.23 -5.46
N ARG A 166 -19.03 11.47 -5.16
CA ARG A 166 -19.43 12.67 -5.93
C ARG A 166 -19.00 12.59 -7.39
N ALA A 167 -17.81 12.04 -7.67
CA ALA A 167 -17.34 11.88 -9.05
C ALA A 167 -18.25 10.93 -9.86
N ILE A 168 -18.62 9.79 -9.27
CA ILE A 168 -19.55 8.83 -9.90
C ILE A 168 -20.95 9.45 -10.04
N GLU A 169 -21.47 10.11 -9.02
CA GLU A 169 -22.76 10.83 -9.06
C GLU A 169 -22.75 11.93 -10.12
N GLY A 170 -21.62 12.58 -10.32
CA GLY A 170 -21.39 13.57 -11.37
C GLY A 170 -21.19 12.98 -12.78
N GLY A 171 -21.34 11.66 -12.95
CA GLY A 171 -21.30 10.98 -14.26
C GLY A 171 -19.90 10.55 -14.72
N LYS A 172 -18.88 10.56 -13.84
CA LYS A 172 -17.57 9.97 -14.17
C LYS A 172 -17.72 8.46 -14.31
N LYS A 173 -17.30 7.93 -15.45
CA LYS A 173 -17.40 6.48 -15.77
C LYS A 173 -16.16 5.70 -15.37
N TYR A 174 -14.99 6.30 -15.39
CA TYR A 174 -13.72 5.64 -15.10
C TYR A 174 -13.10 6.28 -13.88
N LEU A 175 -13.03 5.51 -12.80
CA LEU A 175 -12.51 5.98 -11.53
C LEU A 175 -11.32 5.12 -11.13
N PHE A 176 -10.23 5.79 -10.81
CA PHE A 176 -9.01 5.16 -10.31
C PHE A 176 -8.71 5.68 -8.91
N LEU A 177 -8.52 4.77 -7.97
CA LEU A 177 -7.90 5.05 -6.68
C LEU A 177 -6.50 4.43 -6.69
N ILE A 178 -5.46 5.26 -6.81
CA ILE A 178 -4.06 4.80 -6.81
C ILE A 178 -3.49 5.07 -5.42
N VAL A 179 -3.08 4.01 -4.73
CA VAL A 179 -2.55 4.06 -3.37
C VAL A 179 -1.11 3.58 -3.38
N PHE A 180 -0.17 4.50 -3.35
CA PHE A 180 1.22 4.18 -3.04
C PHE A 180 1.31 3.96 -1.53
N ASP A 181 1.16 2.71 -1.11
CA ASP A 181 1.23 2.38 0.32
C ASP A 181 2.61 2.76 0.86
N GLY A 182 2.64 3.33 2.04
CA GLY A 182 3.89 3.77 2.64
C GLY A 182 4.51 5.06 2.06
N MET A 183 3.93 5.68 1.04
CA MET A 183 4.49 6.89 0.43
C MET A 183 4.06 8.16 1.19
N ASP A 184 5.04 8.93 1.62
CA ASP A 184 4.85 10.29 2.13
C ASP A 184 5.41 11.35 1.16
N TRP A 185 5.35 12.62 1.55
CA TRP A 185 5.88 13.72 0.75
C TRP A 185 7.40 13.61 0.57
N GLN A 186 8.12 13.14 1.57
CA GLN A 186 9.57 12.95 1.53
C GLN A 186 9.96 11.83 0.56
N THR A 187 9.17 10.77 0.48
CA THR A 187 9.34 9.69 -0.51
C THR A 187 9.20 10.23 -1.93
N THR A 188 8.16 11.03 -2.22
CA THR A 188 8.01 11.67 -3.55
C THR A 188 9.16 12.62 -3.87
N TRP A 189 9.62 13.38 -2.87
CA TRP A 189 10.74 14.30 -3.02
C TRP A 189 12.06 13.55 -3.30
N ALA A 190 12.30 12.43 -2.63
CA ALA A 190 13.48 11.59 -2.86
C ALA A 190 13.47 11.02 -4.28
N ALA A 191 12.37 10.44 -4.74
CA ALA A 191 12.22 9.89 -6.08
C ALA A 191 12.40 10.96 -7.17
N ALA A 192 11.75 12.12 -7.03
CA ALA A 192 11.91 13.23 -7.96
C ALA A 192 13.34 13.79 -8.00
N THR A 193 13.99 13.85 -6.83
CA THR A 193 15.39 14.29 -6.71
C THR A 193 16.32 13.31 -7.40
N TYR A 194 16.11 12.01 -7.22
CA TYR A 194 16.87 10.95 -7.87
C TYR A 194 16.71 11.03 -9.40
N ALA A 195 15.47 11.04 -9.89
CA ALA A 195 15.17 11.09 -11.32
C ALA A 195 15.75 12.34 -12.02
N ALA A 196 15.74 13.47 -11.32
CA ALA A 196 16.21 14.74 -11.88
C ALA A 196 17.70 14.97 -11.76
N GLY A 197 18.35 14.23 -10.88
CA GLY A 197 19.72 14.52 -10.56
C GLY A 197 19.91 15.83 -9.78
N SER A 198 18.90 16.49 -9.20
CA SER A 198 18.99 17.73 -8.40
C SER A 198 17.70 17.97 -7.61
N VAL A 199 17.80 18.66 -6.49
CA VAL A 199 16.62 19.06 -5.72
C VAL A 199 15.75 19.97 -6.59
N ARG A 200 14.53 19.51 -6.91
CA ARG A 200 13.58 20.23 -7.77
C ARG A 200 12.66 21.15 -7.00
N TYR A 201 12.30 20.79 -5.80
CA TYR A 201 11.38 21.53 -4.94
C TYR A 201 11.70 21.30 -3.48
N ARG A 202 11.22 22.16 -2.60
CA ARG A 202 11.38 22.06 -1.15
C ARG A 202 10.05 22.16 -0.40
N GLU A 203 8.96 22.43 -1.11
CA GLU A 203 7.62 22.60 -0.59
C GLU A 203 6.57 22.35 -1.68
N GLY A 204 5.32 22.21 -1.29
CA GLY A 204 4.18 22.15 -2.18
C GLY A 204 4.00 20.84 -2.94
N ARG A 205 3.36 20.93 -4.10
CA ARG A 205 2.98 19.80 -4.95
C ARG A 205 4.15 18.95 -5.42
N GLY A 206 5.31 19.55 -5.58
CA GLY A 206 6.44 18.91 -6.24
C GLY A 206 6.35 18.88 -7.75
N THR A 207 7.46 18.46 -8.39
CA THR A 207 7.63 18.29 -9.83
C THR A 207 8.74 17.28 -10.10
N GLY A 208 8.68 16.61 -11.26
CA GLY A 208 9.70 15.65 -11.71
C GLY A 208 9.22 14.19 -11.73
N LEU A 209 8.06 13.90 -11.17
CA LEU A 209 7.40 12.60 -11.31
C LEU A 209 6.20 12.72 -12.26
N ALA A 210 5.87 11.63 -12.96
CA ALA A 210 4.81 11.63 -13.98
C ALA A 210 3.47 12.15 -13.45
N PHE A 211 3.05 11.71 -12.27
CA PHE A 211 1.79 12.16 -11.66
C PHE A 211 1.86 13.60 -11.12
N GLN A 212 3.03 14.08 -10.68
CA GLN A 212 3.21 15.47 -10.27
C GLN A 212 3.07 16.42 -11.45
N ASP A 213 3.61 16.03 -12.61
CA ASP A 213 3.67 16.87 -13.82
C ASP A 213 2.50 16.64 -14.78
N TYR A 214 1.63 15.66 -14.53
CA TYR A 214 0.47 15.38 -15.38
C TYR A 214 -0.49 16.58 -15.45
N ARG A 215 -0.87 16.94 -16.67
CA ARG A 215 -1.77 18.06 -16.99
C ARG A 215 -2.78 17.70 -18.09
N GLY A 216 -3.01 16.40 -18.32
CA GLY A 216 -4.00 15.92 -19.29
C GLY A 216 -5.45 16.21 -18.90
N THR A 217 -5.68 16.54 -17.63
CA THR A 217 -6.96 17.03 -17.09
C THR A 217 -6.70 18.07 -16.00
N SER A 218 -7.76 18.65 -15.43
CA SER A 218 -7.65 19.46 -14.22
C SER A 218 -6.98 18.64 -13.11
N THR A 219 -6.02 19.23 -12.44
CA THR A 219 -5.27 18.54 -11.38
C THR A 219 -5.16 19.43 -10.15
N GLU A 220 -5.45 18.87 -8.99
CA GLU A 220 -5.31 19.55 -7.71
C GLU A 220 -4.33 18.78 -6.81
N PHE A 221 -3.74 19.49 -5.86
CA PHE A 221 -2.86 18.95 -4.84
C PHE A 221 -3.36 19.35 -3.48
N GLY A 222 -3.28 18.43 -2.55
CA GLY A 222 -3.59 18.62 -1.15
C GLY A 222 -2.80 17.64 -0.28
N TYR A 223 -3.09 17.63 0.98
CA TYR A 223 -2.52 16.69 1.93
C TYR A 223 -3.56 16.35 3.00
N MET A 224 -3.46 15.15 3.55
CA MET A 224 -4.50 14.58 4.39
C MET A 224 -3.95 14.01 5.70
N VAL A 225 -4.82 14.00 6.71
CA VAL A 225 -4.62 13.27 7.96
C VAL A 225 -5.03 11.83 7.77
N THR A 226 -4.17 10.90 8.20
CA THR A 226 -4.38 9.45 8.05
C THR A 226 -4.67 8.74 9.37
N SER A 227 -4.56 9.41 10.51
CA SER A 227 -4.73 8.82 11.84
C SER A 227 -6.01 7.99 11.95
N PRO A 228 -5.95 6.78 12.54
CA PRO A 228 -7.09 5.90 12.72
C PRO A 228 -8.03 6.39 13.83
N TYR A 229 -9.15 5.70 14.05
CA TYR A 229 -9.99 5.91 15.23
C TYR A 229 -9.25 5.55 16.52
N SER A 230 -8.51 4.45 16.47
CA SER A 230 -7.74 3.97 17.64
C SER A 230 -6.52 3.16 17.22
N ASP A 231 -5.65 2.95 18.20
CA ASP A 231 -4.47 2.08 18.15
C ASP A 231 -4.86 0.60 17.93
N ASP A 232 -3.86 -0.26 17.82
CA ASP A 232 -4.05 -1.70 17.70
C ASP A 232 -4.84 -2.27 18.89
N CYS A 233 -5.67 -3.24 18.59
CA CYS A 233 -6.32 -4.07 19.60
C CYS A 233 -6.20 -5.55 19.23
N ASP A 234 -6.19 -6.42 20.24
CA ASP A 234 -6.28 -7.86 19.97
C ASP A 234 -7.69 -8.21 19.51
N VAL A 235 -7.78 -9.02 18.47
CA VAL A 235 -9.03 -9.44 17.87
C VAL A 235 -9.16 -10.96 17.84
N ASP A 236 -10.38 -11.43 17.66
CA ASP A 236 -10.73 -12.81 17.40
C ASP A 236 -11.29 -12.92 15.98
N PRO A 237 -10.53 -13.42 15.01
CA PRO A 237 -11.02 -13.54 13.65
C PRO A 237 -12.18 -14.54 13.53
N ASP A 238 -12.21 -15.61 14.34
CA ASP A 238 -13.30 -16.60 14.31
C ASP A 238 -14.62 -16.07 14.84
N ALA A 239 -14.56 -15.27 15.89
CA ALA A 239 -15.72 -14.65 16.51
C ALA A 239 -16.06 -13.27 15.93
N GLN A 240 -15.19 -12.69 15.09
CA GLN A 240 -15.28 -11.31 14.59
C GLN A 240 -15.48 -10.30 15.73
N GLN A 241 -14.62 -10.38 16.75
CA GLN A 241 -14.73 -9.60 17.99
C GLN A 241 -13.40 -8.99 18.40
N ILE A 242 -13.46 -7.89 19.17
CA ILE A 242 -12.33 -7.29 19.85
C ILE A 242 -12.15 -7.96 21.20
N LYS A 243 -10.95 -8.47 21.49
CA LYS A 243 -10.57 -9.08 22.79
C LYS A 243 -10.10 -8.06 23.81
N THR A 244 -9.36 -7.04 23.35
CA THR A 244 -8.85 -5.97 24.20
C THR A 244 -9.31 -4.62 23.70
N PRO A 245 -9.66 -3.68 24.59
CA PRO A 245 -10.06 -2.35 24.17
C PRO A 245 -8.85 -1.58 23.58
N TRP A 246 -9.12 -0.67 22.66
CA TRP A 246 -8.15 0.24 22.10
C TRP A 246 -7.64 1.25 23.15
N LYS A 247 -6.38 1.68 22.99
CA LYS A 247 -5.67 2.56 23.93
C LYS A 247 -5.72 4.02 23.54
N LEU A 248 -5.59 4.30 22.26
CA LEU A 248 -5.54 5.67 21.71
C LEU A 248 -6.71 5.91 20.77
N ARG A 249 -7.05 7.17 20.61
CA ARG A 249 -8.02 7.62 19.62
C ARG A 249 -7.41 8.75 18.81
N GLY A 250 -7.28 8.51 17.55
CA GLY A 250 -6.94 9.35 16.43
C GLY A 250 -6.33 10.72 16.65
N GLY A 251 -6.48 11.53 15.63
CA GLY A 251 -6.11 12.93 15.66
C GLY A 251 -4.74 13.26 15.08
N TYR A 252 -4.53 14.55 14.86
CA TYR A 252 -3.25 15.11 14.41
C TYR A 252 -3.02 16.44 15.10
N ALA A 253 -1.86 16.57 15.73
CA ALA A 253 -1.46 17.80 16.43
C ALA A 253 -0.50 18.63 15.54
N PRO A 254 -1.00 19.63 14.79
CA PRO A 254 -0.15 20.40 13.86
C PRO A 254 0.91 21.23 14.58
N ARG A 255 0.72 21.55 15.86
CA ARG A 255 1.74 22.21 16.67
C ARG A 255 3.00 21.33 16.84
N LEU A 256 2.83 20.00 16.84
CA LEU A 256 3.92 19.04 16.99
C LEU A 256 4.43 18.57 15.63
N GLY A 257 3.54 18.20 14.72
CA GLY A 257 3.87 17.56 13.44
C GLY A 257 4.10 18.51 12.27
N GLY A 258 3.65 19.76 12.38
CA GLY A 258 3.70 20.77 11.31
C GLY A 258 2.34 21.04 10.69
N GLN A 259 2.21 22.18 10.00
CA GLN A 259 1.03 22.57 9.23
C GLN A 259 1.03 21.95 7.83
N PHE A 260 2.21 21.62 7.33
CA PHE A 260 2.44 21.09 5.99
C PHE A 260 3.34 19.83 6.03
N PRO A 261 3.24 18.94 5.02
CA PRO A 261 4.07 17.73 4.96
C PRO A 261 5.59 18.02 4.90
N TRP A 262 5.98 19.20 4.44
CA TRP A 262 7.38 19.62 4.31
C TRP A 262 7.89 20.46 5.48
N ASP A 263 7.07 20.72 6.49
CA ASP A 263 7.49 21.45 7.68
C ASP A 263 8.54 20.65 8.47
N THR A 264 9.43 21.38 9.13
CA THR A 264 10.25 20.79 10.18
C THR A 264 9.37 20.64 11.42
N PRO A 265 9.14 19.42 11.92
CA PRO A 265 8.27 19.23 13.08
C PRO A 265 8.90 19.86 14.32
N ALA A 266 8.07 20.44 15.18
CA ALA A 266 8.52 20.98 16.48
C ALA A 266 8.95 19.84 17.41
N ASP A 267 8.33 18.68 17.30
CA ASP A 267 8.71 17.44 17.97
C ASP A 267 8.98 16.36 16.93
N PRO A 268 10.25 16.05 16.64
CA PRO A 268 10.60 15.00 15.69
C PRO A 268 10.05 13.61 16.07
N ASP A 269 9.94 13.33 17.37
CA ASP A 269 9.41 12.04 17.84
C ASP A 269 7.92 11.89 17.58
N TYR A 270 7.18 12.99 17.45
CA TYR A 270 5.76 12.96 17.12
C TYR A 270 5.48 12.33 15.75
N LEU A 271 6.35 12.50 14.77
CA LEU A 271 6.22 11.88 13.46
C LEU A 271 6.48 10.37 13.47
N ILE A 272 7.03 9.83 14.56
CA ILE A 272 7.32 8.42 14.71
C ILE A 272 6.27 7.79 15.61
N GLY A 273 5.23 7.22 15.02
CA GLY A 273 4.00 6.82 15.68
C GLY A 273 4.16 5.93 16.91
N ARG A 274 5.16 5.06 16.95
CA ARG A 274 5.41 4.16 18.08
C ARG A 274 6.51 4.64 19.03
N SER A 275 6.60 5.92 19.26
CA SER A 275 7.48 6.43 20.32
C SER A 275 7.01 5.94 21.70
N LYS A 276 7.94 5.41 22.50
CA LYS A 276 7.64 5.02 23.88
C LYS A 276 7.52 6.21 24.83
N SER A 277 8.14 7.32 24.45
CA SER A 277 8.17 8.53 25.27
C SER A 277 6.94 9.41 25.08
N GLN A 278 6.34 9.37 23.88
CA GLN A 278 5.14 10.12 23.54
C GLN A 278 4.19 9.23 22.74
N PRO A 279 3.32 8.47 23.42
CA PRO A 279 2.30 7.67 22.74
C PRO A 279 1.31 8.60 22.03
N HIS A 280 1.10 8.38 20.74
CA HIS A 280 0.12 9.08 19.91
C HIS A 280 -0.41 8.13 18.82
N ALA A 281 -1.50 8.53 18.17
CA ALA A 281 -2.09 7.73 17.11
C ALA A 281 -1.16 7.64 15.89
N TYR A 282 -1.09 6.48 15.28
CA TYR A 282 -0.42 6.20 14.01
C TYR A 282 -1.32 5.30 13.18
N THR A 283 -1.27 5.44 11.87
CA THR A 283 -2.08 4.62 10.97
C THR A 283 -1.41 3.28 10.66
N ASP A 284 -2.22 2.32 10.21
CA ASP A 284 -1.77 1.16 9.44
C ASP A 284 -2.45 1.15 8.06
N SER A 285 -2.02 0.25 7.17
CA SER A 285 -2.57 0.18 5.81
C SER A 285 -4.06 -0.12 5.80
N SER A 286 -4.56 -0.94 6.75
CA SER A 286 -5.97 -1.37 6.75
C SER A 286 -6.92 -0.26 7.20
N SER A 287 -6.64 0.41 8.31
CA SER A 287 -7.44 1.56 8.77
C SER A 287 -7.35 2.73 7.81
N SER A 288 -6.17 2.93 7.20
CA SER A 288 -5.92 3.92 6.17
C SER A 288 -6.76 3.65 4.91
N ALA A 289 -6.65 2.45 4.33
CA ALA A 289 -7.42 2.09 3.15
C ALA A 289 -8.94 2.07 3.42
N THR A 290 -9.38 1.57 4.57
CA THR A 290 -10.78 1.65 5.00
C THR A 290 -11.29 3.09 5.02
N SER A 291 -10.47 4.06 5.48
CA SER A 291 -10.86 5.47 5.45
C SER A 291 -11.14 5.95 4.02
N MET A 292 -10.33 5.54 3.03
CA MET A 292 -10.48 5.94 1.63
C MET A 292 -11.61 5.19 0.90
N THR A 293 -11.88 3.94 1.28
CA THR A 293 -12.84 3.08 0.56
C THR A 293 -14.22 3.02 1.20
N ALA A 294 -14.33 3.23 2.52
CA ALA A 294 -15.58 3.18 3.26
C ALA A 294 -15.96 4.51 3.95
N GLY A 295 -15.05 5.50 3.96
CA GLY A 295 -15.34 6.84 4.48
C GLY A 295 -15.48 6.91 6.00
N ILE A 296 -14.87 5.99 6.73
CA ILE A 296 -14.91 5.94 8.21
C ILE A 296 -13.51 5.85 8.80
N LYS A 297 -13.37 6.30 10.04
CA LYS A 297 -12.22 5.97 10.88
C LYS A 297 -12.51 4.67 11.63
N THR A 298 -11.54 3.76 11.61
CA THR A 298 -11.60 2.50 12.34
C THR A 298 -10.30 2.26 13.11
N PHE A 299 -10.22 1.16 13.83
CA PHE A 299 -9.00 0.77 14.55
C PHE A 299 -7.98 0.13 13.60
N ASN A 300 -6.71 0.27 13.94
CA ASN A 300 -5.64 -0.39 13.18
C ASN A 300 -5.84 -1.91 13.16
N GLY A 301 -5.56 -2.51 12.02
CA GLY A 301 -5.70 -3.95 11.81
C GLY A 301 -7.08 -4.40 11.32
N SER A 302 -8.08 -3.53 11.22
CA SER A 302 -9.42 -3.90 10.74
C SER A 302 -9.66 -3.53 9.27
N ILE A 303 -10.55 -4.23 8.61
CA ILE A 303 -10.95 -4.05 7.21
C ILE A 303 -12.45 -3.74 7.15
N ASN A 304 -12.82 -2.51 6.77
CA ASN A 304 -14.18 -2.04 6.51
C ASN A 304 -15.22 -2.39 7.59
N VAL A 305 -14.78 -2.40 8.85
CA VAL A 305 -15.66 -2.49 10.02
C VAL A 305 -15.48 -1.26 10.89
N THR A 306 -16.54 -0.80 11.51
CA THR A 306 -16.49 0.30 12.47
C THR A 306 -15.82 -0.14 13.78
N HIS A 307 -15.52 0.82 14.65
CA HIS A 307 -14.99 0.52 16.00
C HIS A 307 -15.97 -0.29 16.88
N ASP A 308 -17.26 -0.29 16.54
CA ASP A 308 -18.31 -1.13 17.16
C ASP A 308 -18.66 -2.36 16.29
N LEU A 309 -17.77 -2.74 15.38
CA LEU A 309 -17.77 -3.98 14.59
C LEU A 309 -18.89 -4.11 13.56
N ARG A 310 -19.53 -3.00 13.16
CA ARG A 310 -20.48 -3.02 12.05
C ARG A 310 -19.73 -3.00 10.72
N GLN A 311 -20.10 -3.88 9.81
CA GLN A 311 -19.63 -3.87 8.42
C GLN A 311 -20.13 -2.61 7.72
N VAL A 312 -19.28 -1.99 6.89
CA VAL A 312 -19.57 -0.74 6.19
C VAL A 312 -19.46 -0.92 4.68
N GLU A 313 -20.47 -0.46 3.96
CA GLU A 313 -20.47 -0.46 2.50
C GLU A 313 -19.27 0.32 1.95
N THR A 314 -18.46 -0.30 1.11
CA THR A 314 -17.35 0.38 0.43
C THR A 314 -17.83 1.12 -0.82
N ILE A 315 -17.00 2.02 -1.34
CA ILE A 315 -17.29 2.69 -2.61
C ILE A 315 -17.41 1.68 -3.78
N ALA A 316 -16.67 0.57 -3.74
CA ALA A 316 -16.78 -0.49 -4.72
C ALA A 316 -18.14 -1.21 -4.64
N HIS A 317 -18.60 -1.55 -3.43
CA HIS A 317 -19.95 -2.11 -3.23
C HIS A 317 -21.02 -1.16 -3.74
N TRP A 318 -20.95 0.11 -3.36
CA TRP A 318 -21.91 1.11 -3.78
C TRP A 318 -21.91 1.32 -5.31
N ALA A 319 -20.73 1.40 -5.93
CA ALA A 319 -20.59 1.54 -7.38
C ALA A 319 -21.14 0.32 -8.12
N GLN A 320 -20.87 -0.89 -7.63
CA GLN A 320 -21.35 -2.14 -8.22
C GLN A 320 -22.88 -2.25 -8.07
N ALA A 321 -23.42 -2.04 -6.87
CA ALA A 321 -24.84 -2.24 -6.58
C ALA A 321 -25.74 -1.11 -7.13
N GLN A 322 -25.33 0.16 -6.97
CA GLN A 322 -26.17 1.30 -7.29
C GLN A 322 -25.95 1.86 -8.71
N ARG A 323 -24.78 1.59 -9.30
CA ARG A 323 -24.38 2.13 -10.60
C ARG A 323 -24.07 1.05 -11.63
N GLN A 324 -24.07 -0.21 -11.24
CA GLN A 324 -23.73 -1.35 -12.11
C GLN A 324 -22.36 -1.19 -12.77
N MET A 325 -21.46 -0.49 -12.12
CA MET A 325 -20.08 -0.34 -12.56
C MET A 325 -19.32 -1.65 -12.31
N LYS A 326 -18.37 -1.96 -13.18
CA LYS A 326 -17.37 -3.00 -12.90
C LYS A 326 -16.46 -2.53 -11.78
N VAL A 327 -16.00 -3.46 -10.93
CA VAL A 327 -15.09 -3.15 -9.83
C VAL A 327 -13.88 -4.06 -9.86
N GLY A 328 -12.71 -3.49 -9.62
CA GLY A 328 -11.46 -4.24 -9.69
C GLY A 328 -10.39 -3.75 -8.72
N VAL A 329 -9.42 -4.63 -8.48
CA VAL A 329 -8.22 -4.33 -7.71
C VAL A 329 -6.98 -4.91 -8.39
N VAL A 330 -5.88 -4.15 -8.35
CA VAL A 330 -4.56 -4.55 -8.84
C VAL A 330 -3.52 -4.19 -7.78
N SER A 331 -2.66 -5.14 -7.39
CA SER A 331 -1.63 -4.88 -6.37
C SER A 331 -0.32 -5.60 -6.68
N SER A 332 0.82 -4.98 -6.36
CA SER A 332 2.15 -5.61 -6.43
C SER A 332 2.45 -6.52 -5.24
N VAL A 333 1.64 -6.44 -4.17
CA VAL A 333 1.68 -7.30 -2.98
C VAL A 333 0.49 -8.28 -2.98
N PRO A 334 0.35 -9.19 -2.00
CA PRO A 334 -0.71 -10.19 -2.03
C PRO A 334 -2.12 -9.61 -2.17
N ILE A 335 -2.97 -10.26 -2.96
CA ILE A 335 -4.35 -9.81 -3.27
C ILE A 335 -5.20 -9.55 -2.04
N SER A 336 -4.96 -10.24 -0.95
CA SER A 336 -5.67 -10.10 0.33
C SER A 336 -4.86 -9.31 1.37
N HIS A 337 -3.77 -8.64 0.98
CA HIS A 337 -3.11 -7.68 1.85
C HIS A 337 -4.06 -6.51 2.17
N ALA A 338 -3.73 -5.73 3.19
CA ALA A 338 -4.67 -4.77 3.78
C ALA A 338 -5.32 -3.80 2.79
N THR A 339 -4.54 -3.18 1.91
CA THR A 339 -5.03 -2.18 0.95
C THR A 339 -5.94 -2.78 -0.11
N PRO A 340 -5.55 -3.86 -0.83
CA PRO A 340 -6.45 -4.47 -1.81
C PRO A 340 -7.68 -5.11 -1.14
N ALA A 341 -7.55 -5.72 0.04
CA ALA A 341 -8.69 -6.24 0.79
C ALA A 341 -9.69 -5.16 1.17
N SER A 342 -9.23 -3.98 1.57
CA SER A 342 -10.09 -2.85 1.94
C SER A 342 -10.91 -2.29 0.76
N ALA A 343 -10.59 -2.68 -0.47
CA ALA A 343 -11.45 -2.35 -1.61
C ALA A 343 -12.86 -2.95 -1.46
N TYR A 344 -12.98 -4.13 -0.81
CA TYR A 344 -14.21 -4.90 -0.90
C TYR A 344 -14.54 -5.79 0.32
N ALA A 345 -13.53 -6.33 1.03
CA ALA A 345 -13.73 -7.29 2.11
C ALA A 345 -14.15 -6.65 3.45
N HIS A 346 -14.65 -7.48 4.37
CA HIS A 346 -14.93 -7.09 5.76
C HIS A 346 -14.28 -8.07 6.73
N ASN A 347 -13.45 -7.58 7.65
CA ASN A 347 -12.90 -8.40 8.71
C ASN A 347 -12.40 -7.55 9.90
N VAL A 348 -12.46 -8.08 11.10
CA VAL A 348 -11.84 -7.47 12.28
C VAL A 348 -10.31 -7.60 12.28
N SER A 349 -9.77 -8.49 11.42
CA SER A 349 -8.34 -8.77 11.31
C SER A 349 -7.88 -8.70 9.85
N ARG A 350 -6.93 -7.82 9.57
CA ARG A 350 -6.25 -7.76 8.26
C ARG A 350 -5.38 -8.99 7.97
N ASP A 351 -5.07 -9.78 9.01
CA ASP A 351 -4.22 -10.96 8.89
C ASP A 351 -5.01 -12.22 8.50
N ASP A 352 -6.33 -12.15 8.42
CA ASP A 352 -7.21 -13.25 8.02
C ASP A 352 -7.30 -13.36 6.50
N TYR A 353 -6.14 -13.55 5.86
CA TYR A 353 -5.92 -13.38 4.42
C TYR A 353 -6.81 -14.25 3.54
N GLN A 354 -7.01 -15.53 3.88
CA GLN A 354 -7.83 -16.41 3.05
C GLN A 354 -9.30 -16.01 3.10
N ASP A 355 -9.82 -15.58 4.26
CA ASP A 355 -11.20 -15.09 4.36
C ASP A 355 -11.37 -13.74 3.65
N LEU A 356 -10.35 -12.86 3.66
CA LEU A 356 -10.35 -11.65 2.86
C LEU A 356 -10.35 -11.96 1.35
N SER A 357 -9.59 -12.96 0.90
CA SER A 357 -9.61 -13.43 -0.49
C SER A 357 -10.99 -13.98 -0.87
N ARG A 358 -11.64 -14.72 0.03
CA ARG A 358 -13.01 -15.23 -0.20
C ARG A 358 -14.00 -14.10 -0.45
N ASP A 359 -13.93 -13.04 0.34
CA ASP A 359 -14.76 -11.85 0.14
C ASP A 359 -14.52 -11.19 -1.22
N LEU A 360 -13.25 -10.96 -1.60
CA LEU A 360 -12.90 -10.39 -2.91
C LEU A 360 -13.44 -11.21 -4.07
N LEU A 361 -13.46 -12.54 -3.92
CA LEU A 361 -13.84 -13.49 -4.98
C LEU A 361 -15.30 -13.92 -4.93
N GLY A 362 -16.06 -13.47 -3.92
CA GLY A 362 -17.47 -13.80 -3.78
C GLY A 362 -17.73 -15.23 -3.28
N LEU A 363 -16.82 -15.74 -2.45
CA LEU A 363 -16.97 -17.01 -1.74
C LEU A 363 -17.44 -16.77 -0.30
N PRO A 364 -18.02 -17.82 0.37
CA PRO A 364 -18.32 -17.73 1.79
C PRO A 364 -17.06 -17.49 2.63
N SER A 365 -17.01 -16.38 3.36
CA SER A 365 -15.97 -16.03 4.32
C SER A 365 -16.49 -16.11 5.75
N ILE A 366 -15.61 -15.91 6.73
CA ILE A 366 -16.01 -15.84 8.14
C ILE A 366 -17.04 -14.72 8.38
N ALA A 367 -16.87 -13.58 7.72
CA ALA A 367 -17.75 -12.43 7.83
C ALA A 367 -19.06 -12.58 7.02
N HIS A 368 -19.07 -13.42 5.99
CA HIS A 368 -20.17 -13.58 5.02
C HIS A 368 -20.53 -15.04 4.74
N ARG A 369 -20.64 -15.86 5.80
CA ARG A 369 -20.88 -17.32 5.68
C ARG A 369 -22.15 -17.68 4.93
N GLN A 370 -23.25 -17.00 5.21
CA GLN A 370 -24.58 -17.33 4.65
C GLN A 370 -24.93 -16.47 3.42
N ASN A 371 -24.39 -15.28 3.34
CA ASN A 371 -24.64 -14.33 2.28
C ASN A 371 -23.30 -13.82 1.74
N PRO A 372 -22.60 -14.60 0.93
CA PRO A 372 -21.34 -14.18 0.33
C PRO A 372 -21.50 -12.87 -0.45
N LEU A 373 -20.47 -12.04 -0.43
CA LEU A 373 -20.42 -10.83 -1.24
C LEU A 373 -20.52 -11.21 -2.74
N PRO A 374 -20.98 -10.31 -3.61
CA PRO A 374 -21.02 -10.58 -5.06
C PRO A 374 -19.66 -10.95 -5.66
N GLY A 375 -18.57 -10.46 -5.06
CA GLY A 375 -17.21 -10.55 -5.57
C GLY A 375 -16.89 -9.48 -6.60
N MET A 376 -15.60 -9.21 -6.80
CA MET A 376 -15.11 -8.21 -7.75
C MET A 376 -15.07 -8.75 -9.18
N ASP A 377 -15.08 -7.88 -10.19
CA ASP A 377 -14.99 -8.28 -11.59
C ASP A 377 -13.55 -8.61 -12.00
N VAL A 378 -12.59 -7.92 -11.43
CA VAL A 378 -11.15 -8.10 -11.68
C VAL A 378 -10.38 -8.09 -10.36
N VAL A 379 -9.59 -9.14 -10.12
CA VAL A 379 -8.64 -9.24 -9.01
C VAL A 379 -7.31 -9.68 -9.59
N LEU A 380 -6.32 -8.78 -9.63
CA LEU A 380 -4.98 -9.07 -10.12
C LEU A 380 -3.95 -8.70 -9.05
N GLY A 381 -3.06 -9.62 -8.72
CA GLY A 381 -2.02 -9.30 -7.76
C GLY A 381 -1.13 -10.47 -7.38
N ALA A 382 -0.36 -10.27 -6.33
CA ALA A 382 0.59 -11.25 -5.85
C ALA A 382 -0.01 -12.18 -4.76
N GLY A 383 0.84 -12.98 -4.14
CA GLY A 383 0.51 -13.98 -3.14
C GLY A 383 0.91 -15.41 -3.52
N TRP A 384 1.13 -15.67 -4.82
CA TRP A 384 1.61 -16.97 -5.30
C TRP A 384 2.98 -17.29 -4.67
N GLY A 385 3.21 -18.57 -4.35
CA GLY A 385 4.49 -19.05 -3.83
C GLY A 385 4.71 -18.90 -2.32
N ALA A 386 3.94 -18.05 -1.64
CA ALA A 386 4.00 -17.94 -0.19
C ALA A 386 3.19 -19.07 0.46
N THR A 387 3.87 -20.08 1.00
CA THR A 387 3.22 -21.25 1.59
C THR A 387 3.51 -21.36 3.08
N THR A 388 2.51 -21.85 3.84
CA THR A 388 2.65 -22.14 5.26
C THR A 388 1.69 -23.26 5.68
N ASP A 389 2.16 -24.09 6.59
CA ASP A 389 1.31 -25.16 7.16
C ASP A 389 0.43 -24.65 8.31
N ARG A 390 0.74 -23.48 8.86
CA ARG A 390 0.03 -22.91 10.00
C ARG A 390 0.13 -21.39 9.99
N ASP A 391 -1.03 -20.73 10.16
CA ASP A 391 -1.12 -19.29 10.40
C ASP A 391 -2.19 -18.97 11.45
N PRO A 392 -1.81 -18.86 12.74
CA PRO A 392 -2.77 -18.62 13.82
C PRO A 392 -3.52 -17.28 13.72
N GLY A 393 -3.01 -16.34 12.91
CA GLY A 393 -3.66 -15.05 12.65
C GLY A 393 -4.91 -15.15 11.80
N GLN A 394 -5.06 -16.26 11.04
CA GLN A 394 -6.15 -16.45 10.10
C GLN A 394 -7.36 -17.24 10.66
N GLY A 395 -7.32 -17.63 11.94
CA GLY A 395 -8.45 -18.35 12.54
C GLY A 395 -8.67 -19.77 12.01
N ALA A 396 -9.86 -20.33 12.28
CA ALA A 396 -10.19 -21.73 12.02
C ALA A 396 -10.51 -22.03 10.55
N ASN A 397 -10.75 -21.01 9.72
CA ASN A 397 -11.02 -21.18 8.28
C ASN A 397 -9.75 -21.30 7.43
N PHE A 398 -8.58 -21.15 8.04
CA PHE A 398 -7.31 -21.28 7.34
C PHE A 398 -7.09 -22.71 6.83
N GLU A 399 -6.73 -22.84 5.57
CA GLU A 399 -6.34 -24.10 4.94
C GLU A 399 -4.81 -24.09 4.72
N PRO A 400 -4.06 -25.13 5.19
CA PRO A 400 -2.63 -25.24 4.92
C PRO A 400 -2.31 -25.22 3.42
N GLY A 401 -1.21 -24.60 3.06
CA GLY A 401 -0.80 -24.41 1.66
C GLY A 401 -0.48 -22.96 1.37
N ASN A 402 -1.08 -22.36 0.37
CA ASN A 402 -0.84 -20.94 0.09
C ASN A 402 -1.45 -20.06 1.19
N LYS A 403 -0.63 -19.11 1.68
CA LYS A 403 -0.99 -18.23 2.80
C LYS A 403 -2.18 -17.31 2.50
N TYR A 404 -2.33 -16.87 1.26
CA TYR A 404 -3.23 -15.78 0.88
C TYR A 404 -4.49 -16.24 0.16
N LEU A 405 -4.42 -17.36 -0.55
CA LEU A 405 -5.54 -17.93 -1.31
C LEU A 405 -5.46 -19.45 -1.27
N ALA A 406 -6.41 -20.08 -0.60
CA ALA A 406 -6.45 -21.54 -0.52
C ALA A 406 -6.59 -22.17 -1.91
N ASP A 407 -5.91 -23.30 -2.14
CA ASP A 407 -6.00 -24.04 -3.43
C ASP A 407 -7.42 -24.50 -3.71
N SER A 408 -8.18 -24.87 -2.68
CA SER A 408 -9.59 -25.23 -2.78
C SER A 408 -10.46 -24.06 -3.26
N ASP A 409 -10.17 -22.84 -2.79
CA ASP A 409 -10.90 -21.62 -3.19
C ASP A 409 -10.53 -21.23 -4.62
N LEU A 410 -9.25 -21.33 -5.01
CA LEU A 410 -8.81 -21.10 -6.38
C LEU A 410 -9.51 -22.03 -7.37
N GLN A 411 -9.64 -23.33 -7.05
CA GLN A 411 -10.41 -24.28 -7.85
C GLN A 411 -11.90 -23.89 -7.92
N ARG A 412 -12.49 -23.54 -6.79
CA ARG A 412 -13.92 -23.22 -6.67
C ARG A 412 -14.32 -21.99 -7.48
N VAL A 413 -13.43 -20.99 -7.61
CA VAL A 413 -13.72 -19.78 -8.42
C VAL A 413 -13.43 -19.95 -9.89
N SER A 414 -12.61 -20.95 -10.28
CA SER A 414 -12.22 -21.18 -11.68
C SER A 414 -13.43 -21.49 -12.57
N LEU A 415 -13.52 -20.80 -13.70
CA LEU A 415 -14.54 -21.04 -14.73
C LEU A 415 -14.51 -22.50 -15.22
N GLU A 416 -13.34 -23.11 -15.29
CA GLU A 416 -13.14 -24.50 -15.71
C GLU A 416 -13.77 -25.52 -14.74
N GLN A 417 -13.99 -25.10 -13.50
CA GLN A 417 -14.65 -25.90 -12.45
C GLN A 417 -16.08 -25.41 -12.16
N GLY A 418 -16.65 -24.58 -13.03
CA GLY A 418 -18.00 -24.03 -12.88
C GLY A 418 -18.08 -22.75 -12.03
N GLY A 419 -16.95 -22.15 -11.68
CA GLY A 419 -16.87 -20.85 -11.02
C GLY A 419 -17.11 -19.69 -11.99
N LYS A 420 -16.75 -18.48 -11.58
CA LYS A 420 -17.03 -17.23 -12.32
C LYS A 420 -15.78 -16.58 -12.93
N TYR A 421 -14.58 -17.05 -12.60
CA TYR A 421 -13.34 -16.38 -12.96
C TYR A 421 -12.58 -17.16 -14.03
N ARG A 422 -12.16 -16.45 -15.07
CA ARG A 422 -11.01 -16.87 -15.86
C ARG A 422 -9.77 -16.66 -14.97
N VAL A 423 -9.17 -17.77 -14.58
CA VAL A 423 -7.98 -17.76 -13.71
C VAL A 423 -6.73 -17.82 -14.58
N VAL A 424 -5.78 -16.96 -14.28
CA VAL A 424 -4.40 -17.03 -14.77
C VAL A 424 -3.46 -16.87 -13.59
N GLN A 425 -2.43 -17.70 -13.54
CA GLN A 425 -1.46 -17.65 -12.44
C GLN A 425 -0.04 -17.86 -12.96
N ARG A 426 0.93 -17.53 -12.12
CA ARG A 426 2.32 -17.84 -12.41
C ARG A 426 2.45 -19.31 -12.80
N THR A 427 3.03 -19.56 -13.97
CA THR A 427 3.21 -20.91 -14.55
C THR A 427 4.68 -21.09 -14.90
N ALA A 428 5.29 -22.16 -14.38
CA ALA A 428 6.70 -22.43 -14.57
C ALA A 428 7.05 -22.58 -16.07
N GLY A 429 8.04 -21.83 -16.52
CA GLY A 429 8.53 -21.83 -17.90
C GLY A 429 7.68 -21.01 -18.89
N GLU A 430 6.58 -20.38 -18.45
CA GLU A 430 5.70 -19.60 -19.31
C GLU A 430 5.82 -18.10 -18.99
N PRO A 431 6.11 -17.25 -19.98
CA PRO A 431 6.13 -15.80 -19.77
C PRO A 431 4.76 -15.27 -19.33
N ALA A 432 4.72 -14.50 -18.24
CA ALA A 432 3.46 -14.08 -17.62
C ALA A 432 2.63 -13.11 -18.47
N VAL A 433 3.26 -12.18 -19.19
CA VAL A 433 2.53 -11.14 -19.95
C VAL A 433 1.67 -11.75 -21.05
N PRO A 434 2.18 -12.64 -21.95
CA PRO A 434 1.33 -13.30 -22.94
C PRO A 434 0.22 -14.15 -22.33
N LEU A 435 0.47 -14.84 -21.21
CA LEU A 435 -0.57 -15.61 -20.51
C LEU A 435 -1.68 -14.71 -19.98
N LEU A 436 -1.31 -13.58 -19.39
CA LEU A 436 -2.26 -12.62 -18.87
C LEU A 436 -3.09 -11.97 -19.99
N GLU A 437 -2.46 -11.58 -21.10
CA GLU A 437 -3.15 -11.03 -22.29
C GLU A 437 -4.15 -12.04 -22.88
N ASP A 438 -3.78 -13.32 -22.96
CA ASP A 438 -4.69 -14.38 -23.40
C ASP A 438 -5.87 -14.55 -22.45
N ALA A 439 -5.63 -14.55 -21.15
CA ALA A 439 -6.68 -14.64 -20.14
C ALA A 439 -7.64 -13.43 -20.20
N VAL A 440 -7.12 -12.23 -20.40
CA VAL A 440 -7.95 -11.02 -20.62
C VAL A 440 -8.86 -11.19 -21.83
N ARG A 441 -8.30 -11.56 -22.99
CA ARG A 441 -9.08 -11.76 -24.21
C ARG A 441 -10.19 -12.79 -23.99
N ARG A 442 -9.85 -13.95 -23.45
CA ARG A 442 -10.82 -15.01 -23.15
C ARG A 442 -11.88 -14.56 -22.16
N SER A 443 -11.50 -13.83 -21.12
CA SER A 443 -12.48 -13.32 -20.15
C SER A 443 -13.46 -12.33 -20.75
N ILE A 444 -13.06 -11.59 -21.78
CA ILE A 444 -13.95 -10.70 -22.56
C ILE A 444 -14.89 -11.53 -23.43
N ASP A 445 -14.37 -12.49 -24.19
CA ASP A 445 -15.13 -13.34 -25.10
C ASP A 445 -16.18 -14.20 -24.36
N GLU A 446 -15.85 -14.64 -23.15
CA GLU A 446 -16.71 -15.48 -22.30
C GLU A 446 -17.61 -14.67 -21.34
N ASP A 447 -17.46 -13.35 -21.30
CA ASP A 447 -18.06 -12.45 -20.30
C ASP A 447 -17.84 -12.94 -18.85
N SER A 448 -16.67 -13.49 -18.59
CA SER A 448 -16.28 -14.00 -17.27
C SER A 448 -15.48 -12.97 -16.48
N ARG A 449 -15.39 -13.11 -15.17
CA ARG A 449 -14.50 -12.34 -14.32
C ARG A 449 -13.04 -12.75 -14.54
N LEU A 450 -12.11 -11.92 -14.08
CA LEU A 450 -10.67 -12.17 -14.24
C LEU A 450 -10.00 -12.23 -12.88
N LEU A 451 -9.29 -13.35 -12.62
CA LEU A 451 -8.38 -13.51 -11.49
C LEU A 451 -6.98 -13.77 -12.01
N GLY A 452 -6.02 -12.88 -11.71
CA GLY A 452 -4.59 -13.06 -11.98
C GLY A 452 -3.82 -13.18 -10.67
N TYR A 453 -3.12 -14.31 -10.49
CA TYR A 453 -2.45 -14.65 -9.24
C TYR A 453 -0.98 -14.96 -9.48
N PHE A 454 -0.11 -14.02 -9.13
CA PHE A 454 1.31 -14.03 -9.41
C PHE A 454 2.13 -13.86 -8.12
N GLY A 455 3.44 -13.78 -8.25
CA GLY A 455 4.34 -13.54 -7.13
C GLY A 455 5.60 -14.41 -7.16
N THR A 456 6.46 -14.14 -6.22
CA THR A 456 7.66 -14.93 -5.90
C THR A 456 7.39 -15.81 -4.69
N SER A 457 8.40 -16.57 -4.25
CA SER A 457 8.32 -17.31 -2.99
C SER A 457 8.19 -16.42 -1.75
N PHE A 458 8.39 -15.11 -1.90
CA PHE A 458 8.18 -14.10 -0.87
C PHE A 458 6.73 -13.61 -0.81
N GLY A 459 5.91 -13.95 -1.80
CA GLY A 459 4.49 -13.60 -1.86
C GLY A 459 4.18 -12.25 -2.53
N HIS A 460 5.18 -11.54 -3.04
CA HIS A 460 5.00 -10.28 -3.79
C HIS A 460 5.59 -10.39 -5.20
N LEU A 461 5.30 -9.43 -6.08
CA LEU A 461 5.96 -9.29 -7.36
C LEU A 461 7.43 -8.91 -7.17
N PRO A 462 8.32 -9.19 -8.13
CA PRO A 462 9.68 -8.69 -8.08
C PRO A 462 9.73 -7.16 -7.93
N PHE A 463 10.47 -6.65 -6.96
CA PHE A 463 10.65 -5.22 -6.71
C PHE A 463 11.79 -4.66 -7.56
N GLN A 464 11.56 -3.52 -8.20
CA GLN A 464 12.59 -2.79 -8.92
C GLN A 464 13.44 -1.95 -7.96
N THR A 465 14.69 -1.73 -8.35
CA THR A 465 15.58 -0.73 -7.74
C THR A 465 15.50 0.60 -8.51
N ALA A 466 16.06 1.65 -7.93
CA ALA A 466 16.01 3.01 -8.48
C ALA A 466 16.59 3.15 -9.90
N ASN A 467 17.51 2.28 -10.29
CA ASN A 467 18.10 2.25 -11.63
C ASN A 467 17.31 1.39 -12.63
N GLY A 468 16.18 0.78 -12.19
CA GLY A 468 15.31 -0.04 -13.00
C GLY A 468 15.73 -1.51 -13.11
N ASP A 469 16.75 -1.95 -12.38
CA ASP A 469 17.07 -3.38 -12.25
C ASP A 469 16.33 -4.01 -11.04
N TYR A 470 16.66 -5.27 -10.73
CA TYR A 470 16.01 -6.04 -9.66
C TYR A 470 17.03 -6.57 -8.63
N GLN A 471 18.20 -5.92 -8.46
CA GLN A 471 19.28 -6.45 -7.64
C GLN A 471 20.02 -5.37 -6.84
N PRO A 472 20.28 -5.67 -5.57
CA PRO A 472 19.58 -6.60 -4.69
C PRO A 472 18.44 -5.91 -3.98
N VAL A 473 17.43 -6.67 -3.68
CA VAL A 473 16.30 -6.22 -2.89
C VAL A 473 16.49 -6.65 -1.44
N ARG A 474 16.17 -5.81 -0.49
CA ARG A 474 16.12 -6.17 0.93
C ARG A 474 14.69 -6.30 1.39
N ASP A 475 14.41 -7.40 2.06
CA ASP A 475 13.13 -7.61 2.72
C ASP A 475 13.11 -6.96 4.12
N VAL A 476 11.94 -6.97 4.72
CA VAL A 476 11.69 -6.43 6.05
C VAL A 476 12.43 -7.13 7.19
N LYS A 477 13.04 -8.28 6.94
CA LYS A 477 13.84 -9.05 7.90
C LYS A 477 15.33 -8.88 7.68
N GLU A 478 15.73 -7.82 6.97
CA GLU A 478 17.11 -7.51 6.61
C GLU A 478 17.78 -8.57 5.73
N LYS A 479 17.00 -9.45 5.11
CA LYS A 479 17.49 -10.43 4.15
C LYS A 479 17.62 -9.79 2.78
N THR A 480 18.56 -10.30 1.99
CA THR A 480 18.67 -9.93 0.59
C THR A 480 17.81 -10.87 -0.24
N GLU A 481 16.81 -10.33 -0.90
CA GLU A 481 16.05 -11.06 -1.90
C GLU A 481 16.82 -11.12 -3.20
N LYS A 482 16.79 -12.27 -3.85
CA LYS A 482 17.37 -12.49 -5.18
C LYS A 482 16.32 -13.09 -6.08
N TYR A 483 16.09 -12.42 -7.20
CA TYR A 483 15.17 -12.90 -8.20
C TYR A 483 15.92 -13.70 -9.27
N THR A 484 15.39 -14.88 -9.58
CA THR A 484 15.87 -15.69 -10.69
C THR A 484 15.34 -15.12 -12.01
N PRO A 485 15.93 -15.50 -13.18
CA PRO A 485 15.34 -15.15 -14.48
C PRO A 485 13.89 -15.63 -14.61
N ALA A 486 13.51 -16.74 -13.98
CA ALA A 486 12.15 -17.25 -13.94
C ALA A 486 11.24 -16.33 -13.14
N ASP A 487 11.68 -15.83 -11.98
CA ASP A 487 10.89 -14.86 -11.20
C ASP A 487 10.57 -13.60 -12.00
N LEU A 488 11.48 -13.14 -12.85
CA LEU A 488 11.27 -11.95 -13.68
C LEU A 488 10.42 -12.22 -14.93
N ALA A 489 10.53 -13.40 -15.53
CA ALA A 489 9.80 -13.74 -16.76
C ALA A 489 8.37 -14.23 -16.48
N GLU A 490 8.18 -14.96 -15.38
CA GLU A 490 6.93 -15.61 -15.01
C GLU A 490 6.00 -14.71 -14.17
N ASN A 491 6.39 -13.45 -13.92
CA ASN A 491 5.57 -12.44 -13.24
C ASN A 491 5.36 -11.23 -14.16
N PRO A 492 4.12 -10.69 -14.24
CA PRO A 492 3.86 -9.41 -14.88
C PRO A 492 4.30 -8.27 -13.95
N THR A 493 4.51 -7.09 -14.50
CA THR A 493 4.64 -5.87 -13.69
C THR A 493 3.28 -5.37 -13.23
N LEU A 494 3.26 -4.50 -12.22
CA LEU A 494 2.03 -3.79 -11.80
C LEU A 494 1.39 -3.03 -12.98
N ALA A 495 2.22 -2.43 -13.85
CA ALA A 495 1.76 -1.74 -15.04
C ALA A 495 1.11 -2.69 -16.07
N ASP A 496 1.61 -3.91 -16.25
CA ASP A 496 1.01 -4.92 -17.12
C ASP A 496 -0.35 -5.36 -16.59
N MET A 497 -0.43 -5.65 -15.29
CA MET A 497 -1.70 -5.99 -14.64
C MET A 497 -2.70 -4.84 -14.70
N THR A 498 -2.26 -3.60 -14.50
CA THR A 498 -3.14 -2.42 -14.60
C THR A 498 -3.72 -2.26 -16.00
N ARG A 499 -2.91 -2.41 -17.06
CA ARG A 499 -3.40 -2.40 -18.44
C ARG A 499 -4.42 -3.50 -18.69
N SER A 500 -4.15 -4.69 -18.20
CA SER A 500 -5.04 -5.86 -18.30
C SER A 500 -6.37 -5.63 -17.59
N ALA A 501 -6.35 -5.06 -16.39
CA ALA A 501 -7.56 -4.70 -15.66
C ALA A 501 -8.41 -3.67 -16.41
N ILE A 502 -7.79 -2.61 -16.93
CA ILE A 502 -8.47 -1.60 -17.74
C ILE A 502 -9.08 -2.24 -18.97
N GLN A 503 -8.32 -3.02 -19.74
CA GLN A 503 -8.78 -3.68 -20.97
C GLN A 503 -9.99 -4.61 -20.70
N ARG A 504 -9.99 -5.34 -19.56
CA ARG A 504 -11.12 -6.20 -19.19
C ARG A 504 -12.39 -5.40 -18.86
N MET A 505 -12.27 -4.17 -18.34
CA MET A 505 -13.40 -3.41 -17.82
C MET A 505 -13.83 -2.23 -18.68
N GLU A 506 -12.97 -1.72 -19.58
CA GLU A 506 -13.21 -0.46 -20.33
C GLU A 506 -14.47 -0.45 -21.21
N ASN A 507 -14.88 -1.63 -21.67
CA ASN A 507 -16.08 -1.78 -22.49
C ASN A 507 -17.39 -1.85 -21.69
N SER A 508 -17.33 -1.72 -20.35
CA SER A 508 -18.53 -1.65 -19.52
C SER A 508 -19.31 -0.37 -19.83
N PRO A 509 -20.60 -0.45 -20.19
CA PRO A 509 -21.40 0.74 -20.49
C PRO A 509 -21.50 1.72 -19.32
N GLN A 510 -21.43 1.19 -18.10
CA GLN A 510 -21.50 1.97 -16.86
C GLN A 510 -20.13 2.44 -16.39
N GLY A 511 -19.06 1.95 -17.03
CA GLY A 511 -17.69 2.21 -16.60
C GLY A 511 -17.22 1.31 -15.48
N PHE A 512 -16.16 1.73 -14.79
CA PHE A 512 -15.55 0.94 -13.71
C PHE A 512 -14.94 1.80 -12.60
N TRP A 513 -14.77 1.18 -11.45
CA TRP A 513 -13.93 1.62 -10.35
C TRP A 513 -12.76 0.65 -10.18
N LEU A 514 -11.54 1.17 -10.07
CA LEU A 514 -10.32 0.37 -9.98
C LEU A 514 -9.39 0.93 -8.90
N LEU A 515 -9.06 0.10 -7.91
CA LEU A 515 -7.96 0.36 -6.98
C LEU A 515 -6.67 -0.22 -7.54
N ILE A 516 -5.59 0.57 -7.51
CA ILE A 516 -4.24 0.16 -7.93
C ILE A 516 -3.28 0.45 -6.79
N GLU A 517 -2.52 -0.56 -6.37
CA GLU A 517 -1.59 -0.45 -5.26
C GLU A 517 -0.17 -0.85 -5.67
N PRO A 518 0.78 0.09 -5.76
CA PRO A 518 2.20 -0.19 -5.61
C PRO A 518 2.53 -0.36 -4.11
N GLY A 519 2.33 -1.56 -3.57
CA GLY A 519 2.54 -1.90 -2.16
C GLY A 519 4.00 -2.14 -1.81
N ASP A 520 4.86 -2.27 -2.79
CA ASP A 520 6.30 -2.41 -2.65
C ASP A 520 6.97 -1.17 -2.05
N VAL A 521 6.38 0.03 -2.21
CA VAL A 521 6.87 1.25 -1.54
C VAL A 521 6.84 1.09 -0.01
N ASP A 522 5.73 0.56 0.54
CA ASP A 522 5.58 0.32 1.99
C ASP A 522 6.64 -0.66 2.50
N TRP A 523 6.78 -1.80 1.84
CA TRP A 523 7.74 -2.82 2.23
C TRP A 523 9.17 -2.31 2.15
N ALA A 524 9.50 -1.53 1.11
CA ALA A 524 10.79 -0.88 1.00
C ALA A 524 11.03 0.14 2.13
N ASN A 525 10.03 0.96 2.44
CA ASN A 525 10.14 1.96 3.51
C ASN A 525 10.26 1.32 4.90
N HIS A 526 9.55 0.24 5.19
CA HIS A 526 9.73 -0.53 6.41
C HIS A 526 11.14 -1.11 6.56
N SER A 527 11.76 -1.46 5.45
CA SER A 527 13.15 -1.92 5.41
C SER A 527 14.17 -0.77 5.34
N ASN A 528 13.72 0.49 5.37
CA ASN A 528 14.53 1.68 5.07
C ASN A 528 15.32 1.52 3.75
N ASN A 529 14.73 0.83 2.79
CA ASN A 529 15.32 0.53 1.49
C ASN A 529 14.94 1.63 0.49
N LEU A 530 15.71 2.71 0.51
CA LEU A 530 15.51 3.87 -0.36
C LEU A 530 15.56 3.48 -1.86
N ASP A 531 16.41 2.54 -2.21
CA ASP A 531 16.64 2.10 -3.59
C ASP A 531 15.36 1.50 -4.19
N ASN A 532 14.73 0.54 -3.51
CA ASN A 532 13.46 -0.02 -3.96
C ASN A 532 12.29 0.97 -3.81
N SER A 533 12.29 1.81 -2.78
CA SER A 533 11.26 2.84 -2.61
C SER A 533 11.25 3.85 -3.77
N ILE A 534 12.42 4.15 -4.35
CA ILE A 534 12.52 4.99 -5.55
C ILE A 534 12.14 4.20 -6.81
N GLY A 535 12.47 2.91 -6.86
CA GLY A 535 12.17 2.04 -8.00
C GLY A 535 10.68 1.81 -8.21
N ALA A 536 9.96 1.65 -7.11
CA ALA A 536 8.50 1.51 -7.10
C ALA A 536 7.78 2.80 -7.48
#